data_1b909b331f4dd408a41adf269536db68
#
_entry.id   1b909b331f4dd408a41adf269536db68
#
_cell.length_a   1.000
_cell.length_b   1.000
_cell.length_c   1.000
_cell.angle_alpha   90.00
_cell.angle_beta   90.00
_cell.angle_gamma   90.00
#
_symmetry.space_group_name_H-M   'P 1'
#
loop_
_entity.id
_entity.type
_entity.pdbx_description
1 polymer ?
#
loop_
_entity_poly.entity_id
_entity_poly.type
_entity_poly.pdbx_seq_one_letter_code
_entity_poly.pdbx_strand_id
1 'polypeptide(L)'
;MFSHALTLEILNQHTLPGIMLDYIALQEYVTEHPDQDEVIASEIEKAEKAYTSCVGDYKKFEQIPYSSGGTKTDIAIRHLYRCVEEQFLNTDRKRANQFYNEKFTEFCKTRWVKNRRKSGLVLNLTERDIIFLTKISIKDKDKIRLIDLYKEYEYRGIFLDNTSKEYLQEFFTKLNLIDKKSDSGDAQYVKRIL
;
A
#
# COMPACT_ATOMS: atom_id res chain seq x y z
N MET A 1 -0.06 10.91 5.79
CA MET A 1 -0.84 9.65 5.86
C MET A 1 -2.33 9.87 5.66
N PHE A 2 -2.99 10.73 6.43
CA PHE A 2 -4.43 10.99 6.25
C PHE A 2 -4.78 11.46 4.84
N SER A 3 -4.04 12.43 4.29
CA SER A 3 -4.25 12.92 2.92
C SER A 3 -4.09 11.80 1.88
N HIS A 4 -3.13 10.89 2.05
CA HIS A 4 -2.99 9.71 1.18
C HIS A 4 -4.19 8.77 1.27
N ALA A 5 -4.66 8.47 2.50
CA ALA A 5 -5.81 7.60 2.69
C ALA A 5 -7.07 8.18 2.03
N LEU A 6 -7.30 9.50 2.21
CA LEU A 6 -8.45 10.17 1.60
C LEU A 6 -8.32 10.27 0.08
N THR A 7 -7.12 10.53 -0.46
CA THR A 7 -6.89 10.53 -1.91
C THR A 7 -7.20 9.17 -2.52
N LEU A 8 -6.72 8.08 -1.91
CA LEU A 8 -7.03 6.71 -2.34
C LEU A 8 -8.52 6.40 -2.23
N GLU A 9 -9.19 6.87 -1.19
CA GLU A 9 -10.65 6.70 -1.05
C GLU A 9 -11.41 7.42 -2.17
N ILE A 10 -11.03 8.65 -2.49
CA ILE A 10 -11.63 9.41 -3.60
C ILE A 10 -11.42 8.67 -4.93
N LEU A 11 -10.20 8.17 -5.19
CA LEU A 11 -9.90 7.38 -6.39
C LEU A 11 -10.76 6.11 -6.46
N ASN A 12 -10.87 5.37 -5.35
CA ASN A 12 -11.63 4.12 -5.30
C ASN A 12 -13.14 4.30 -5.42
N GLN A 13 -13.69 5.44 -5.02
CA GLN A 13 -15.11 5.76 -5.21
C GLN A 13 -15.48 6.00 -6.68
N HIS A 14 -14.52 6.41 -7.50
CA HIS A 14 -14.69 6.70 -8.92
C HIS A 14 -14.21 5.57 -9.85
N THR A 15 -13.71 4.47 -9.29
CA THR A 15 -13.28 3.29 -10.03
C THR A 15 -14.32 2.17 -9.95
N LEU A 16 -14.09 1.09 -10.69
CA LEU A 16 -14.99 -0.07 -10.70
C LEU A 16 -15.18 -0.64 -9.29
N PRO A 17 -16.42 -0.88 -8.85
CA PRO A 17 -16.71 -1.44 -7.53
C PRO A 17 -15.97 -2.78 -7.32
N GLY A 18 -15.31 -2.91 -6.18
CA GLY A 18 -14.62 -4.15 -5.78
C GLY A 18 -13.15 -4.24 -6.17
N ILE A 19 -12.60 -3.26 -6.88
CA ILE A 19 -11.16 -3.17 -7.17
C ILE A 19 -10.57 -2.07 -6.29
N MET A 20 -9.78 -2.46 -5.29
CA MET A 20 -8.97 -1.50 -4.55
C MET A 20 -7.73 -1.18 -5.39
N LEU A 21 -7.66 0.06 -5.87
CA LEU A 21 -6.48 0.58 -6.55
C LEU A 21 -5.57 1.26 -5.54
N ASP A 22 -4.30 0.93 -5.59
CA ASP A 22 -3.23 1.69 -4.95
C ASP A 22 -2.42 2.43 -6.02
N TYR A 23 -1.51 3.31 -5.60
CA TYR A 23 -0.70 4.09 -6.52
C TYR A 23 0.23 3.23 -7.38
N ILE A 24 0.71 2.11 -6.85
CA ILE A 24 1.62 1.19 -7.56
C ILE A 24 0.84 0.45 -8.64
N ALA A 25 -0.33 -0.09 -8.30
CA ALA A 25 -1.19 -0.80 -9.24
C ALA A 25 -1.62 0.10 -10.41
N LEU A 26 -1.94 1.39 -10.14
CA LEU A 26 -2.23 2.35 -11.20
C LEU A 26 -1.02 2.64 -12.09
N GLN A 27 0.16 2.79 -11.50
CA GLN A 27 1.40 3.02 -12.23
C GLN A 27 1.79 1.83 -13.12
N GLU A 28 1.68 0.61 -12.59
CA GLU A 28 1.92 -0.63 -13.31
C GLU A 28 0.94 -0.75 -14.49
N TYR A 29 -0.36 -0.52 -14.24
CA TYR A 29 -1.38 -0.59 -15.27
C TYR A 29 -1.12 0.39 -16.41
N VAL A 30 -0.80 1.65 -16.11
CA VAL A 30 -0.50 2.67 -17.14
C VAL A 30 0.80 2.36 -17.88
N THR A 31 1.78 1.76 -17.21
CA THR A 31 3.02 1.32 -17.85
C THR A 31 2.75 0.20 -18.87
N GLU A 32 1.87 -0.73 -18.54
CA GLU A 32 1.46 -1.83 -19.42
C GLU A 32 0.48 -1.37 -20.54
N HIS A 33 -0.31 -0.31 -20.26
CA HIS A 33 -1.34 0.22 -21.15
C HIS A 33 -1.17 1.74 -21.36
N PRO A 34 -0.14 2.19 -22.08
CA PRO A 34 0.14 3.62 -22.26
C PRO A 34 -0.97 4.41 -22.98
N ASP A 35 -1.77 3.72 -23.80
CA ASP A 35 -2.94 4.27 -24.49
C ASP A 35 -4.06 4.67 -23.51
N GLN A 36 -4.08 4.12 -22.30
CA GLN A 36 -5.06 4.43 -21.26
C GLN A 36 -4.66 5.60 -20.35
N ASP A 37 -3.43 6.10 -20.45
CA ASP A 37 -2.92 7.13 -19.52
C ASP A 37 -3.79 8.41 -19.53
N GLU A 38 -4.19 8.88 -20.70
CA GLU A 38 -5.03 10.09 -20.81
C GLU A 38 -6.45 9.84 -20.30
N VAL A 39 -7.01 8.67 -20.56
CA VAL A 39 -8.36 8.31 -20.10
C VAL A 39 -8.41 8.25 -18.59
N ILE A 40 -7.44 7.57 -17.97
CA ILE A 40 -7.35 7.45 -16.51
C ILE A 40 -7.10 8.81 -15.87
N ALA A 41 -6.19 9.62 -16.40
CA ALA A 41 -5.94 10.96 -15.92
C ALA A 41 -7.21 11.82 -15.95
N SER A 42 -7.99 11.77 -17.05
CA SER A 42 -9.26 12.48 -17.16
C SER A 42 -10.29 12.04 -16.12
N GLU A 43 -10.37 10.75 -15.80
CA GLU A 43 -11.28 10.27 -14.74
C GLU A 43 -10.83 10.74 -13.34
N ILE A 44 -9.53 10.78 -13.07
CA ILE A 44 -8.98 11.34 -11.83
C ILE A 44 -9.29 12.83 -11.72
N GLU A 45 -9.16 13.61 -12.80
CA GLU A 45 -9.50 15.02 -12.82
C GLU A 45 -11.01 15.26 -12.58
N LYS A 46 -11.88 14.38 -13.08
CA LYS A 46 -13.32 14.43 -12.76
C LYS A 46 -13.58 14.19 -11.28
N ALA A 47 -12.91 13.20 -10.70
CA ALA A 47 -12.97 12.92 -9.27
C ALA A 47 -12.48 14.10 -8.43
N GLU A 48 -11.39 14.76 -8.85
CA GLU A 48 -10.86 15.97 -8.22
C GLU A 48 -11.88 17.12 -8.29
N LYS A 49 -12.49 17.38 -9.45
CA LYS A 49 -13.52 18.41 -9.60
C LYS A 49 -14.73 18.13 -8.72
N ALA A 50 -15.17 16.88 -8.65
CA ALA A 50 -16.26 16.47 -7.76
C ALA A 50 -15.90 16.76 -6.29
N TYR A 51 -14.71 16.35 -5.84
CA TYR A 51 -14.22 16.61 -4.51
C TYR A 51 -14.13 18.11 -4.19
N THR A 52 -13.43 18.89 -5.03
CA THR A 52 -13.19 20.32 -4.79
C THR A 52 -14.48 21.15 -4.83
N SER A 53 -15.47 20.73 -5.61
CA SER A 53 -16.79 21.38 -5.66
C SER A 53 -17.62 21.16 -4.39
N CYS A 54 -17.47 20.01 -3.73
CA CYS A 54 -18.17 19.67 -2.49
C CYS A 54 -17.52 20.31 -1.25
N VAL A 55 -16.26 20.74 -1.34
CA VAL A 55 -15.53 21.32 -0.21
C VAL A 55 -15.92 22.79 -0.02
N GLY A 56 -16.51 23.09 1.15
CA GLY A 56 -16.97 24.47 1.48
C GLY A 56 -15.94 25.35 2.17
N ASP A 57 -14.99 24.76 2.87
CA ASP A 57 -14.05 25.41 3.80
C ASP A 57 -12.72 25.82 3.16
N TYR A 58 -12.44 25.45 1.91
CA TYR A 58 -11.25 25.85 1.15
C TYR A 58 -11.62 26.26 -0.28
N LYS A 59 -11.06 27.37 -0.76
CA LYS A 59 -11.45 27.99 -2.06
C LYS A 59 -10.27 28.28 -2.98
N LYS A 60 -9.05 27.87 -2.61
CA LYS A 60 -7.84 28.21 -3.39
C LYS A 60 -7.32 27.04 -4.22
N PHE A 61 -8.16 26.09 -4.57
CA PHE A 61 -7.76 24.90 -5.35
C PHE A 61 -7.15 25.26 -6.71
N GLU A 62 -7.68 26.27 -7.38
CA GLU A 62 -7.18 26.74 -8.69
C GLU A 62 -5.75 27.32 -8.63
N GLN A 63 -5.26 27.67 -7.44
CA GLN A 63 -3.90 28.20 -7.24
C GLN A 63 -2.86 27.10 -7.03
N ILE A 64 -3.29 25.84 -6.91
CA ILE A 64 -2.40 24.71 -6.69
C ILE A 64 -1.74 24.33 -8.02
N PRO A 65 -0.41 24.38 -8.12
CA PRO A 65 0.27 24.08 -9.36
C PRO A 65 0.31 22.57 -9.63
N TYR A 66 0.14 22.22 -10.88
CA TYR A 66 0.43 20.85 -11.34
C TYR A 66 1.93 20.56 -11.23
N SER A 67 2.26 19.33 -10.83
CA SER A 67 3.65 18.86 -10.82
C SER A 67 4.12 18.53 -12.23
N SER A 68 5.41 18.66 -12.49
CA SER A 68 6.03 18.24 -13.74
C SER A 68 6.59 16.78 -13.62
N GLY A 69 6.65 16.09 -14.75
CA GLY A 69 7.27 14.76 -14.88
C GLY A 69 6.37 13.60 -14.46
N GLY A 70 6.62 12.45 -15.05
CA GLY A 70 5.78 11.24 -14.95
C GLY A 70 4.70 11.17 -16.02
N THR A 71 3.81 10.19 -15.91
CA THR A 71 2.65 10.03 -16.77
C THR A 71 1.59 11.08 -16.48
N LYS A 72 0.59 11.23 -17.35
CA LYS A 72 -0.56 12.11 -17.09
C LYS A 72 -1.32 11.64 -15.84
N THR A 73 -1.47 10.35 -15.66
CA THR A 73 -2.04 9.72 -14.48
C THR A 73 -1.27 10.10 -13.21
N ASP A 74 0.08 10.03 -13.22
CA ASP A 74 0.90 10.43 -12.08
C ASP A 74 0.70 11.91 -11.72
N ILE A 75 0.61 12.77 -12.73
CA ILE A 75 0.40 14.21 -12.55
C ILE A 75 -0.96 14.46 -11.92
N ALA A 76 -2.03 13.80 -12.41
CA ALA A 76 -3.38 13.93 -11.90
C ALA A 76 -3.50 13.43 -10.45
N ILE A 77 -2.91 12.27 -10.13
CA ILE A 77 -2.88 11.74 -8.76
C ILE A 77 -2.19 12.72 -7.81
N ARG A 78 -1.01 13.23 -8.19
CA ARG A 78 -0.28 14.17 -7.35
C ARG A 78 -1.03 15.49 -7.16
N HIS A 79 -1.76 15.95 -8.16
CA HIS A 79 -2.56 17.16 -8.03
C HIS A 79 -3.75 16.96 -7.11
N LEU A 80 -4.51 15.86 -7.26
CA LEU A 80 -5.58 15.48 -6.34
C LEU A 80 -5.07 15.38 -4.89
N TYR A 81 -3.93 14.69 -4.68
CA TYR A 81 -3.31 14.61 -3.37
C TYR A 81 -3.01 15.98 -2.76
N ARG A 82 -2.46 16.90 -3.57
CA ARG A 82 -2.19 18.28 -3.13
C ARG A 82 -3.46 19.04 -2.79
N CYS A 83 -4.52 18.87 -3.55
CA CYS A 83 -5.81 19.49 -3.25
C CYS A 83 -6.33 19.04 -1.87
N VAL A 84 -6.26 17.73 -1.59
CA VAL A 84 -6.63 17.19 -0.29
C VAL A 84 -5.72 17.71 0.82
N GLU A 85 -4.42 17.68 0.61
CA GLU A 85 -3.43 18.13 1.61
C GLU A 85 -3.60 19.62 1.96
N GLU A 86 -3.68 20.48 0.95
CA GLU A 86 -3.84 21.92 1.11
C GLU A 86 -5.13 22.29 1.85
N GLN A 87 -6.25 21.61 1.55
CA GLN A 87 -7.48 21.79 2.31
C GLN A 87 -7.26 21.55 3.80
N PHE A 88 -6.68 20.40 4.17
CA PHE A 88 -6.49 20.06 5.58
C PHE A 88 -5.44 20.92 6.28
N LEU A 89 -4.40 21.36 5.58
CA LEU A 89 -3.36 22.21 6.16
C LEU A 89 -3.82 23.67 6.41
N ASN A 90 -4.75 24.18 5.61
CA ASN A 90 -5.15 25.58 5.60
C ASN A 90 -6.59 25.80 6.09
N THR A 91 -7.18 24.82 6.76
CA THR A 91 -8.52 24.92 7.37
C THR A 91 -8.47 24.50 8.84
N ASP A 92 -9.59 24.63 9.53
CA ASP A 92 -9.77 24.16 10.91
C ASP A 92 -9.60 22.64 11.05
N ARG A 93 -9.54 21.91 9.95
CA ARG A 93 -9.30 20.46 9.88
C ARG A 93 -7.82 20.06 10.06
N LYS A 94 -6.90 21.03 10.09
CA LYS A 94 -5.47 20.79 10.31
C LYS A 94 -5.21 19.91 11.54
N ARG A 95 -5.93 20.17 12.64
CA ARG A 95 -5.81 19.38 13.85
C ARG A 95 -6.24 17.92 13.65
N ALA A 96 -7.29 17.65 12.89
CA ALA A 96 -7.74 16.29 12.58
C ALA A 96 -6.68 15.51 11.79
N ASN A 97 -6.07 16.14 10.78
CA ASN A 97 -4.98 15.56 9.99
C ASN A 97 -3.75 15.23 10.86
N GLN A 98 -3.32 16.16 11.71
CA GLN A 98 -2.19 15.95 12.63
C GLN A 98 -2.48 14.82 13.61
N PHE A 99 -3.64 14.85 14.25
CA PHE A 99 -4.04 13.86 15.25
C PHE A 99 -4.14 12.44 14.63
N TYR A 100 -4.69 12.32 13.43
CA TYR A 100 -4.72 11.04 12.71
C TYR A 100 -3.30 10.51 12.47
N ASN A 101 -2.40 11.36 11.95
CA ASN A 101 -1.02 10.97 11.67
C ASN A 101 -0.28 10.54 12.95
N GLU A 102 -0.45 11.26 14.06
CA GLU A 102 0.14 10.94 15.36
C GLU A 102 -0.37 9.59 15.86
N LYS A 103 -1.70 9.41 15.89
CA LYS A 103 -2.33 8.20 16.43
C LYS A 103 -2.08 6.98 15.55
N PHE A 104 -2.05 7.12 14.24
CA PHE A 104 -1.68 6.03 13.35
C PHE A 104 -0.21 5.63 13.53
N THR A 105 0.69 6.61 13.66
CA THR A 105 2.11 6.34 13.93
C THR A 105 2.30 5.66 15.28
N GLU A 106 1.59 6.11 16.32
CA GLU A 106 1.58 5.50 17.64
C GLU A 106 1.10 4.04 17.58
N PHE A 107 -0.02 3.79 16.89
CA PHE A 107 -0.54 2.45 16.65
C PHE A 107 0.47 1.55 15.94
N CYS A 108 1.10 2.02 14.87
CA CYS A 108 2.12 1.26 14.15
C CYS A 108 3.35 0.95 15.03
N LYS A 109 3.79 1.91 15.87
CA LYS A 109 4.90 1.71 16.79
C LYS A 109 4.65 0.62 17.84
N THR A 110 3.41 0.36 18.19
CA THR A 110 3.08 -0.69 19.17
C THR A 110 3.34 -2.09 18.66
N ARG A 111 3.39 -2.30 17.33
CA ARG A 111 3.49 -3.64 16.73
C ARG A 111 4.49 -3.77 15.59
N TRP A 112 4.42 -2.88 14.60
CA TRP A 112 5.04 -3.11 13.29
C TRP A 112 6.20 -2.17 12.97
N VAL A 113 6.54 -1.25 13.87
CA VAL A 113 7.57 -0.26 13.60
C VAL A 113 8.67 -0.33 14.63
N LYS A 114 9.91 -0.46 14.17
CA LYS A 114 11.12 -0.28 14.98
C LYS A 114 11.82 1.02 14.62
N ASN A 115 12.29 1.74 15.62
CA ASN A 115 13.18 2.87 15.41
C ASN A 115 14.62 2.36 15.31
N ARG A 116 15.23 2.46 14.12
CA ARG A 116 16.63 2.07 13.84
C ARG A 116 17.56 3.27 13.84
N ARG A 117 17.40 4.19 14.78
CA ARG A 117 18.27 5.39 14.95
C ARG A 117 18.47 6.14 13.61
N LYS A 118 19.64 5.93 12.94
CA LYS A 118 19.99 6.63 11.69
C LYS A 118 19.03 6.32 10.52
N SER A 119 18.46 5.13 10.47
CA SER A 119 17.49 4.73 9.43
C SER A 119 16.05 5.14 9.77
N GLY A 120 15.82 5.77 10.91
CA GLY A 120 14.49 6.21 11.32
C GLY A 120 13.53 5.06 11.65
N LEU A 121 12.25 5.29 11.36
CA LEU A 121 11.20 4.32 11.58
C LEU A 121 11.16 3.34 10.39
N VAL A 122 11.30 2.05 10.67
CA VAL A 122 11.23 0.99 9.66
C VAL A 122 10.13 0.00 10.00
N LEU A 123 9.45 -0.50 8.99
CA LEU A 123 8.49 -1.58 9.15
C LEU A 123 9.21 -2.84 9.61
N ASN A 124 8.64 -3.53 10.60
CA ASN A 124 9.19 -4.77 11.14
C ASN A 124 8.05 -5.68 11.57
N LEU A 125 7.90 -6.76 10.85
CA LEU A 125 6.98 -7.83 11.25
C LEU A 125 7.59 -8.65 12.37
N THR A 126 6.81 -8.95 13.40
CA THR A 126 7.21 -9.90 14.44
C THR A 126 7.04 -11.34 13.93
N GLU A 127 7.71 -12.30 14.57
CA GLU A 127 7.51 -13.74 14.28
C GLU A 127 6.04 -14.14 14.41
N ARG A 128 5.33 -13.56 15.38
CA ARG A 128 3.90 -13.77 15.58
C ARG A 128 3.07 -13.25 14.40
N ASP A 129 3.41 -12.09 13.86
CA ASP A 129 2.74 -11.52 12.69
C ASP A 129 3.00 -12.40 11.45
N ILE A 130 4.23 -12.89 11.29
CA ILE A 130 4.60 -13.80 10.20
C ILE A 130 3.78 -15.09 10.28
N ILE A 131 3.68 -15.70 11.47
CA ILE A 131 2.87 -16.90 11.68
C ILE A 131 1.40 -16.63 11.35
N PHE A 132 0.84 -15.52 11.83
CA PHE A 132 -0.55 -15.14 11.56
C PHE A 132 -0.79 -14.93 10.05
N LEU A 133 0.06 -14.16 9.37
CA LEU A 133 -0.01 -13.93 7.94
C LEU A 133 0.10 -15.24 7.14
N THR A 134 0.99 -16.12 7.56
CA THR A 134 1.15 -17.46 6.95
C THR A 134 -0.12 -18.29 7.09
N LYS A 135 -0.72 -18.32 8.29
CA LYS A 135 -1.99 -19.04 8.53
C LYS A 135 -3.11 -18.55 7.61
N ILE A 136 -3.33 -17.24 7.52
CA ILE A 136 -4.40 -16.70 6.68
C ILE A 136 -4.11 -16.84 5.18
N SER A 137 -2.85 -16.97 4.79
CA SER A 137 -2.44 -17.19 3.40
C SER A 137 -2.60 -18.64 2.95
N ILE A 138 -2.29 -19.59 3.82
CA ILE A 138 -2.44 -21.02 3.52
C ILE A 138 -3.91 -21.43 3.52
N LYS A 139 -4.73 -20.81 4.37
CA LYS A 139 -6.16 -21.15 4.54
C LYS A 139 -6.35 -22.64 4.86
N ASP A 140 -7.17 -23.32 4.06
CA ASP A 140 -7.51 -24.75 4.23
C ASP A 140 -6.57 -25.72 3.49
N LYS A 141 -5.55 -25.21 2.81
CA LYS A 141 -4.57 -26.05 2.11
C LYS A 141 -3.61 -26.69 3.13
N ASP A 142 -3.13 -27.91 2.84
CA ASP A 142 -2.12 -28.57 3.68
C ASP A 142 -0.77 -27.88 3.60
N LYS A 143 -0.44 -27.29 2.45
CA LYS A 143 0.79 -26.55 2.20
C LYS A 143 0.64 -25.58 1.01
N ILE A 144 1.52 -24.59 0.96
CA ILE A 144 1.65 -23.63 -0.14
C ILE A 144 3.09 -23.58 -0.63
N ARG A 145 3.34 -23.35 -1.92
CA ARG A 145 4.71 -23.09 -2.40
C ARG A 145 5.21 -21.79 -1.78
N LEU A 146 6.49 -21.75 -1.40
CA LEU A 146 7.09 -20.57 -0.75
C LEU A 146 6.96 -19.31 -1.63
N ILE A 147 7.14 -19.45 -2.94
CA ILE A 147 6.98 -18.33 -3.88
C ILE A 147 5.52 -17.83 -3.95
N ASP A 148 4.55 -18.72 -3.85
CA ASP A 148 3.14 -18.36 -3.85
C ASP A 148 2.73 -17.72 -2.52
N LEU A 149 3.37 -18.12 -1.41
CA LEU A 149 3.21 -17.47 -0.11
C LEU A 149 3.68 -16.00 -0.15
N TYR A 150 4.81 -15.73 -0.83
CA TYR A 150 5.26 -14.34 -1.01
C TYR A 150 4.27 -13.50 -1.80
N LYS A 151 3.67 -14.06 -2.85
CA LYS A 151 2.60 -13.38 -3.60
C LYS A 151 1.37 -13.11 -2.73
N GLU A 152 0.99 -14.05 -1.87
CA GLU A 152 -0.10 -13.85 -0.92
C GLU A 152 0.19 -12.72 0.08
N TYR A 153 1.46 -12.48 0.43
CA TYR A 153 1.88 -11.33 1.23
C TYR A 153 1.80 -10.03 0.42
N GLU A 154 2.27 -10.05 -0.83
CA GLU A 154 2.19 -8.91 -1.76
C GLU A 154 0.75 -8.47 -2.00
N TYR A 155 -0.20 -9.40 -2.17
CA TYR A 155 -1.64 -9.09 -2.23
C TYR A 155 -2.20 -8.39 -0.98
N ARG A 156 -1.48 -8.49 0.15
CA ARG A 156 -1.83 -7.80 1.42
C ARG A 156 -0.99 -6.55 1.65
N GLY A 157 -0.27 -6.09 0.62
CA GLY A 157 0.58 -4.90 0.68
C GLY A 157 1.90 -5.11 1.43
N ILE A 158 2.35 -6.36 1.61
CA ILE A 158 3.59 -6.69 2.31
C ILE A 158 4.63 -7.14 1.29
N PHE A 159 5.51 -6.24 0.92
CA PHE A 159 6.60 -6.48 -0.02
C PHE A 159 7.88 -6.80 0.74
N LEU A 160 8.51 -7.91 0.41
CA LEU A 160 9.70 -8.41 1.08
C LEU A 160 10.92 -8.23 0.18
N ASP A 161 11.97 -7.63 0.71
CA ASP A 161 13.29 -7.64 0.08
C ASP A 161 13.96 -9.03 0.18
N ASN A 162 15.05 -9.23 -0.52
CA ASN A 162 15.74 -10.52 -0.55
C ASN A 162 16.20 -10.96 0.85
N THR A 163 16.73 -10.04 1.65
CA THR A 163 17.16 -10.32 3.03
C THR A 163 16.00 -10.79 3.91
N SER A 164 14.83 -10.14 3.76
CA SER A 164 13.61 -10.55 4.47
C SER A 164 13.10 -11.92 4.00
N LYS A 165 13.19 -12.22 2.70
CA LYS A 165 12.84 -13.55 2.16
C LYS A 165 13.75 -14.64 2.71
N GLU A 166 15.07 -14.41 2.77
CA GLU A 166 16.05 -15.32 3.37
C GLU A 166 15.74 -15.55 4.86
N TYR A 167 15.50 -14.47 5.62
CA TYR A 167 15.12 -14.58 7.03
C TYR A 167 13.85 -15.44 7.23
N LEU A 168 12.82 -15.21 6.42
CA LEU A 168 11.58 -15.99 6.48
C LEU A 168 11.81 -17.47 6.18
N GLN A 169 12.64 -17.78 5.21
CA GLN A 169 12.99 -19.16 4.86
C GLN A 169 13.73 -19.85 6.02
N GLU A 170 14.68 -19.17 6.65
CA GLU A 170 15.36 -19.66 7.85
C GLU A 170 14.36 -19.86 9.01
N PHE A 171 13.48 -18.88 9.22
CA PHE A 171 12.47 -18.91 10.27
C PHE A 171 11.54 -20.13 10.10
N PHE A 172 11.00 -20.35 8.92
CA PHE A 172 10.16 -21.52 8.64
C PHE A 172 10.94 -22.83 8.74
N THR A 173 12.23 -22.83 8.39
CA THR A 173 13.09 -24.00 8.57
C THR A 173 13.28 -24.33 10.05
N LYS A 174 13.56 -23.34 10.90
CA LYS A 174 13.67 -23.50 12.36
C LYS A 174 12.38 -24.02 12.99
N LEU A 175 11.23 -23.66 12.44
CA LEU A 175 9.92 -24.15 12.89
C LEU A 175 9.53 -25.50 12.25
N ASN A 176 10.39 -26.12 11.46
CA ASN A 176 10.11 -27.38 10.76
C ASN A 176 8.91 -27.32 9.81
N LEU A 177 8.62 -26.12 9.29
CA LEU A 177 7.51 -25.84 8.39
C LEU A 177 7.89 -25.99 6.90
N ILE A 178 9.18 -25.98 6.57
CA ILE A 178 9.65 -26.17 5.18
C ILE A 178 9.63 -27.66 4.81
N ASP A 179 8.95 -27.93 3.70
CA ASP A 179 8.97 -29.23 3.03
C ASP A 179 9.74 -29.08 1.72
N LYS A 180 10.91 -29.72 1.61
CA LYS A 180 11.74 -29.73 0.41
C LYS A 180 11.46 -31.01 -0.35
N LYS A 181 10.91 -30.93 -1.57
CA LYS A 181 10.88 -32.10 -2.47
C LYS A 181 12.27 -32.28 -3.08
N SER A 182 12.79 -33.49 -2.99
CA SER A 182 14.22 -33.86 -3.05
C SER A 182 14.92 -33.73 -4.39
N ASP A 183 14.28 -33.47 -5.54
CA ASP A 183 14.94 -33.66 -6.84
C ASP A 183 15.02 -32.43 -7.78
N SER A 184 14.48 -31.30 -7.40
CA SER A 184 14.74 -30.04 -8.08
C SER A 184 14.72 -28.91 -7.06
N GLY A 185 15.85 -28.24 -6.87
CA GLY A 185 16.09 -27.24 -5.79
C GLY A 185 15.09 -26.07 -5.68
N ASP A 186 14.08 -26.01 -6.54
CA ASP A 186 13.15 -24.88 -6.66
C ASP A 186 11.78 -25.06 -5.99
N ALA A 187 11.40 -26.26 -5.57
CA ALA A 187 10.06 -26.50 -5.03
C ALA A 187 10.06 -26.61 -3.49
N GLN A 188 10.20 -25.47 -2.82
CA GLN A 188 10.00 -25.39 -1.37
C GLN A 188 8.53 -25.10 -1.05
N TYR A 189 8.00 -25.84 -0.09
CA TYR A 189 6.62 -25.66 0.40
C TYR A 189 6.62 -25.32 1.88
N VAL A 190 5.70 -24.45 2.27
CA VAL A 190 5.42 -24.13 3.68
C VAL A 190 4.19 -24.92 4.10
N LYS A 191 4.34 -25.77 5.13
CA LYS A 191 3.27 -26.57 5.71
C LYS A 191 2.27 -25.70 6.45
N ARG A 192 1.04 -26.21 6.55
CA ARG A 192 0.00 -25.60 7.38
C ARG A 192 0.46 -25.51 8.83
N ILE A 193 0.23 -24.35 9.43
CA ILE A 193 0.46 -24.11 10.85
C ILE A 193 -0.85 -24.41 11.59
N LEU A 194 -0.83 -25.38 12.47
CA LEU A 194 -1.96 -25.77 13.31
C LEU A 194 -2.28 -24.72 14.40
#